data_5e80dc139a8ad9de2141d95576a1ca7e
#
_entry.id   5e80dc139a8ad9de2141d95576a1ca7e
#
_cell.length_a   1.000
_cell.length_b   1.000
_cell.length_c   1.000
_cell.angle_alpha   90.00
_cell.angle_beta   90.00
_cell.angle_gamma   90.00
#
_symmetry.space_group_name_H-M   'P 1'
#
loop_
_entity.id
_entity.type
_entity.pdbx_description
1 polymer ?
#
loop_
_entity_poly.entity_id
_entity_poly.type
_entity_poly.pdbx_seq_one_letter_code
_entity_poly.pdbx_strand_id
1 'polypeptide(L)'
;MIDVLDIDLKPVVAEQPDPLLFATVSGAHLYGFPSRDSDVDLRGVHLLPAAELVGLREPDETRSKMWLRDGVEMDLVTHDLRKFVRLMLRRNGYVLEQLLSPLVVHTTDAHRELAALAPGSLTSHHAHHYRGFAQTQWRLFEKTGELKPLLYTFRVLLTGIHLMRSGEVQAHLPTLVGQVEAPSYVPDLIAAKVEREHGAADVDQARVRADIETLHGELDAAQEASALPDAPSTYDALHEFVVRVRLEG
;
A
#
# COMPACT_ATOMS: atom_id res chain seq x y z
N MET A 1 16.44 -9.18 8.32
CA MET A 1 16.71 -7.76 8.56
C MET A 1 17.00 -7.18 7.17
N ILE A 2 16.14 -6.29 6.68
CA ILE A 2 16.11 -5.89 5.28
C ILE A 2 17.13 -4.77 5.11
N ASP A 3 18.25 -5.13 4.47
CA ASP A 3 19.34 -4.22 4.06
C ASP A 3 18.99 -3.53 2.72
N VAL A 4 17.72 -3.13 2.56
CA VAL A 4 17.23 -2.48 1.33
C VAL A 4 17.53 -0.98 1.36
N LEU A 5 17.84 -0.44 2.55
CA LEU A 5 18.13 0.96 2.78
C LEU A 5 19.39 1.06 3.64
N ASP A 6 20.39 1.76 3.17
CA ASP A 6 21.61 2.12 3.98
C ASP A 6 21.29 3.04 5.18
N ILE A 7 20.01 3.19 5.54
CA ILE A 7 19.53 4.10 6.59
C ILE A 7 18.93 3.32 7.74
N ASP A 8 19.37 3.59 8.97
CA ASP A 8 18.72 3.10 10.18
C ASP A 8 17.41 3.86 10.45
N LEU A 9 16.28 3.17 10.26
CA LEU A 9 14.94 3.72 10.47
C LEU A 9 14.40 3.57 11.90
N LYS A 10 15.07 2.81 12.76
CA LYS A 10 14.64 2.61 14.16
C LYS A 10 14.55 3.89 14.98
N PRO A 11 15.52 4.85 14.86
CA PRO A 11 15.40 6.13 15.55
C PRO A 11 14.17 6.93 15.11
N VAL A 12 13.77 6.83 13.83
CA VAL A 12 12.57 7.52 13.32
C VAL A 12 11.31 7.05 14.05
N VAL A 13 11.21 5.76 14.34
CA VAL A 13 10.11 5.18 15.13
C VAL A 13 10.14 5.70 16.57
N ALA A 14 11.31 5.72 17.20
CA ALA A 14 11.48 6.13 18.59
C ALA A 14 11.21 7.64 18.83
N GLU A 15 11.36 8.45 17.79
CA GLU A 15 11.14 9.90 17.83
C GLU A 15 9.66 10.30 17.69
N GLN A 16 8.74 9.34 17.47
CA GLN A 16 7.34 9.67 17.29
C GLN A 16 6.67 10.07 18.62
N PRO A 17 5.76 11.08 18.59
CA PRO A 17 5.09 11.56 19.79
C PRO A 17 4.12 10.54 20.38
N ASP A 18 3.52 9.73 19.53
CA ASP A 18 2.58 8.68 19.91
C ASP A 18 3.22 7.31 19.71
N PRO A 19 2.97 6.31 20.58
CA PRO A 19 3.55 4.97 20.41
C PRO A 19 3.06 4.35 19.10
N LEU A 20 4.00 3.81 18.31
CA LEU A 20 3.68 3.10 17.09
C LEU A 20 3.39 1.63 17.39
N LEU A 21 2.28 1.12 16.88
CA LEU A 21 1.97 -0.32 16.87
C LEU A 21 2.79 -1.04 15.81
N PHE A 22 3.01 -0.39 14.66
CA PHE A 22 3.95 -0.84 13.64
C PHE A 22 4.39 0.32 12.74
N ALA A 23 5.49 0.10 12.05
CA ALA A 23 5.94 0.90 10.92
C ALA A 23 6.54 0.00 9.85
N THR A 24 6.19 0.25 8.59
CA THR A 24 6.66 -0.48 7.42
C THR A 24 7.10 0.48 6.33
N VAL A 25 7.99 0.03 5.44
CA VAL A 25 8.32 0.76 4.23
C VAL A 25 7.30 0.43 3.15
N SER A 26 6.86 1.46 2.44
CA SER A 26 5.91 1.43 1.33
C SER A 26 6.53 2.02 0.06
N GLY A 27 5.71 2.55 -0.85
CA GLY A 27 6.17 3.27 -2.04
C GLY A 27 7.04 2.43 -2.98
N ALA A 28 7.95 3.08 -3.68
CA ALA A 28 8.78 2.45 -4.71
C ALA A 28 9.58 1.24 -4.19
N HIS A 29 10.01 1.29 -2.93
CA HIS A 29 10.74 0.19 -2.27
C HIS A 29 9.87 -1.07 -2.11
N LEU A 30 8.64 -0.92 -1.62
CA LEU A 30 7.69 -2.04 -1.52
C LEU A 30 7.28 -2.55 -2.90
N TYR A 31 7.13 -1.63 -3.85
CA TYR A 31 6.63 -1.94 -5.18
C TYR A 31 7.68 -2.55 -6.12
N GLY A 32 8.96 -2.53 -5.72
CA GLY A 32 10.04 -3.25 -6.41
C GLY A 32 10.67 -2.48 -7.58
N PHE A 33 10.54 -1.14 -7.60
CA PHE A 33 11.20 -0.27 -8.59
C PHE A 33 11.76 1.03 -7.99
N PRO A 34 12.47 0.98 -6.83
CA PRO A 34 13.14 2.15 -6.31
C PRO A 34 14.28 2.55 -7.24
N SER A 35 14.47 3.85 -7.44
CA SER A 35 15.68 4.43 -8.01
C SER A 35 16.62 4.85 -6.87
N ARG A 36 17.84 5.30 -7.23
CA ARG A 36 18.83 5.78 -6.24
C ARG A 36 18.32 6.95 -5.41
N ASP A 37 17.48 7.79 -6.01
CA ASP A 37 16.96 9.03 -5.42
C ASP A 37 15.51 8.87 -4.94
N SER A 38 15.02 7.62 -4.81
CA SER A 38 13.69 7.37 -4.30
C SER A 38 13.61 7.75 -2.83
N ASP A 39 12.53 8.46 -2.50
CA ASP A 39 12.11 8.73 -1.13
C ASP A 39 11.84 7.44 -0.34
N VAL A 40 11.95 7.53 0.98
CA VAL A 40 11.58 6.46 1.88
C VAL A 40 10.21 6.73 2.46
N ASP A 41 9.24 6.01 1.93
CA ASP A 41 7.85 6.05 2.37
C ASP A 41 7.65 5.19 3.63
N LEU A 42 7.64 5.80 4.81
CA LEU A 42 7.28 5.13 6.05
C LEU A 42 5.77 5.24 6.29
N ARG A 43 5.15 4.12 6.56
CA ARG A 43 3.72 4.02 6.86
C ARG A 43 3.53 3.22 8.14
N GLY A 44 2.55 3.61 8.96
CA GLY A 44 2.36 2.92 10.23
C GLY A 44 1.05 3.26 10.92
N VAL A 45 0.89 2.66 12.08
CA VAL A 45 -0.24 2.88 12.98
C VAL A 45 0.27 3.35 14.33
N HIS A 46 -0.26 4.48 14.78
CA HIS A 46 -0.03 5.00 16.12
C HIS A 46 -1.26 4.80 17.02
N LEU A 47 -1.04 4.91 18.33
CA LEU A 47 -2.09 4.75 19.32
C LEU A 47 -2.29 6.07 20.07
N LEU A 48 -3.37 6.81 19.73
CA LEU A 48 -3.77 7.99 20.51
C LEU A 48 -4.30 7.57 21.88
N PRO A 49 -4.12 8.39 22.94
CA PRO A 49 -4.73 8.15 24.24
C PRO A 49 -6.26 8.05 24.15
N ALA A 50 -6.88 7.16 24.92
CA ALA A 50 -8.35 7.02 24.97
C ALA A 50 -9.07 8.36 25.27
N ALA A 51 -8.47 9.19 26.11
CA ALA A 51 -9.02 10.50 26.48
C ALA A 51 -9.20 11.45 25.30
N GLU A 52 -8.38 11.34 24.24
CA GLU A 52 -8.52 12.15 23.02
C GLU A 52 -9.69 11.71 22.15
N LEU A 53 -10.11 10.44 22.26
CA LEU A 53 -11.12 9.84 21.39
C LEU A 53 -12.55 9.89 21.98
N VAL A 54 -12.67 10.06 23.29
CA VAL A 54 -13.98 10.07 23.98
C VAL A 54 -14.51 11.47 24.26
N GLY A 55 -13.71 12.53 24.04
CA GLY A 55 -14.10 13.92 24.27
C GLY A 55 -14.96 14.49 23.14
N LEU A 56 -15.32 15.78 23.29
CA LEU A 56 -16.09 16.50 22.27
C LEU A 56 -15.25 17.01 21.09
N ARG A 57 -13.93 16.97 21.22
CA ARG A 57 -13.02 17.37 20.14
C ARG A 57 -12.74 16.18 19.25
N GLU A 58 -12.76 16.39 17.95
CA GLU A 58 -12.27 15.39 17.00
C GLU A 58 -10.74 15.45 16.97
N PRO A 59 -10.03 14.36 17.31
CA PRO A 59 -8.59 14.33 17.25
C PRO A 59 -8.11 14.28 15.79
N ASP A 60 -6.89 14.75 15.56
CA ASP A 60 -6.21 14.47 14.29
C ASP A 60 -5.73 13.01 14.28
N GLU A 61 -6.50 12.15 13.62
CA GLU A 61 -6.22 10.72 13.50
C GLU A 61 -5.10 10.41 12.48
N THR A 62 -4.39 11.42 11.93
CA THR A 62 -3.29 11.23 10.98
C THR A 62 -2.12 12.11 11.35
N ARG A 63 -0.94 11.53 11.44
CA ARG A 63 0.33 12.25 11.54
C ARG A 63 1.05 12.15 10.20
N SER A 64 1.56 13.26 9.71
CA SER A 64 2.31 13.34 8.46
C SER A 64 3.53 14.23 8.65
N LYS A 65 4.71 13.79 8.18
CA LYS A 65 5.95 14.54 8.25
C LYS A 65 6.83 14.19 7.06
N MET A 66 7.34 15.20 6.39
CA MET A 66 8.37 15.07 5.36
C MET A 66 9.64 15.82 5.83
N TRP A 67 10.81 15.20 5.67
CA TRP A 67 12.11 15.80 6.02
C TRP A 67 13.25 15.08 5.30
N LEU A 68 14.45 15.68 5.34
CA LEU A 68 15.68 15.03 4.88
C LEU A 68 16.38 14.35 6.06
N ARG A 69 16.83 13.11 5.88
CA ARG A 69 17.69 12.36 6.79
C ARG A 69 18.83 11.72 6.01
N ASP A 70 20.06 12.07 6.37
CA ASP A 70 21.28 11.56 5.71
C ASP A 70 21.27 11.73 4.18
N GLY A 71 20.63 12.80 3.71
CA GLY A 71 20.51 13.13 2.28
C GLY A 71 19.37 12.44 1.54
N VAL A 72 18.58 11.62 2.24
CA VAL A 72 17.40 10.93 1.68
C VAL A 72 16.12 11.61 2.14
N GLU A 73 15.18 11.78 1.23
CA GLU A 73 13.84 12.30 1.53
C GLU A 73 13.00 11.24 2.24
N MET A 74 12.48 11.63 3.40
CA MET A 74 11.65 10.77 4.25
C MET A 74 10.21 11.27 4.22
N ASP A 75 9.27 10.39 3.96
CA ASP A 75 7.82 10.66 4.05
C ASP A 75 7.15 9.68 5.02
N LEU A 76 6.86 10.18 6.24
CA LEU A 76 6.17 9.39 7.26
C LEU A 76 4.71 9.78 7.31
N VAL A 77 3.83 8.80 7.15
CA VAL A 77 2.39 8.92 7.42
C VAL A 77 1.96 7.80 8.35
N THR A 78 1.38 8.18 9.49
CA THR A 78 0.76 7.23 10.41
C THR A 78 -0.70 7.57 10.66
N HIS A 79 -1.54 6.55 10.81
CA HIS A 79 -2.93 6.70 11.19
C HIS A 79 -3.15 6.18 12.62
N ASP A 80 -4.07 6.80 13.35
CA ASP A 80 -4.56 6.18 14.58
C ASP A 80 -5.19 4.81 14.30
N LEU A 81 -5.04 3.87 15.23
CA LEU A 81 -5.54 2.50 15.11
C LEU A 81 -7.00 2.44 14.66
N ARG A 82 -7.88 3.26 15.27
CA ARG A 82 -9.31 3.28 14.92
C ARG A 82 -9.54 3.71 13.47
N LYS A 83 -8.82 4.74 13.02
CA LYS A 83 -8.87 5.21 11.62
C LYS A 83 -8.35 4.14 10.66
N PHE A 84 -7.23 3.53 10.98
CA PHE A 84 -6.61 2.50 10.14
C PHE A 84 -7.55 1.31 9.94
N VAL A 85 -8.14 0.77 11.02
CA VAL A 85 -9.11 -0.33 10.94
C VAL A 85 -10.36 0.07 10.15
N ARG A 86 -10.85 1.31 10.29
CA ARG A 86 -11.96 1.81 9.45
C ARG A 86 -11.59 1.83 7.97
N LEU A 87 -10.34 2.16 7.62
CA LEU A 87 -9.87 2.13 6.24
C LEU A 87 -9.79 0.70 5.70
N MET A 88 -9.33 -0.27 6.51
CA MET A 88 -9.35 -1.70 6.15
C MET A 88 -10.79 -2.14 5.81
N LEU A 89 -11.75 -1.82 6.67
CA LEU A 89 -13.17 -2.18 6.48
C LEU A 89 -13.84 -1.42 5.31
N ARG A 90 -13.26 -0.31 4.85
CA ARG A 90 -13.73 0.48 3.68
C ARG A 90 -13.12 0.03 2.36
N ARG A 91 -12.55 -1.16 2.30
CA ARG A 91 -11.98 -1.75 1.08
C ARG A 91 -10.79 -0.96 0.53
N ASN A 92 -9.99 -0.38 1.42
CA ASN A 92 -8.79 0.34 1.04
C ASN A 92 -7.61 -0.64 0.95
N GLY A 93 -7.26 -1.04 -0.29
CA GLY A 93 -6.14 -1.95 -0.53
C GLY A 93 -4.78 -1.39 -0.09
N TYR A 94 -4.63 -0.05 -0.13
CA TYR A 94 -3.37 0.59 0.25
C TYR A 94 -2.98 0.38 1.72
N VAL A 95 -3.96 0.41 2.65
CA VAL A 95 -3.65 0.13 4.07
C VAL A 95 -3.33 -1.34 4.31
N LEU A 96 -3.88 -2.25 3.51
CA LEU A 96 -3.54 -3.67 3.57
C LEU A 96 -2.13 -3.93 3.03
N GLU A 97 -1.73 -3.25 1.97
CA GLU A 97 -0.34 -3.29 1.46
C GLU A 97 0.66 -2.81 2.52
N GLN A 98 0.32 -1.78 3.33
CA GLN A 98 1.14 -1.29 4.43
C GLN A 98 1.21 -2.30 5.58
N LEU A 99 0.07 -2.81 6.03
CA LEU A 99 -0.03 -3.75 7.15
C LEU A 99 0.73 -5.06 6.87
N LEU A 100 0.63 -5.55 5.64
CA LEU A 100 1.20 -6.82 5.20
C LEU A 100 2.55 -6.66 4.48
N SER A 101 3.13 -5.46 4.48
CA SER A 101 4.43 -5.21 3.87
C SER A 101 5.50 -6.09 4.52
N PRO A 102 6.34 -6.79 3.73
CA PRO A 102 7.48 -7.54 4.26
C PRO A 102 8.61 -6.62 4.76
N LEU A 103 8.57 -5.32 4.42
CA LEU A 103 9.57 -4.33 4.77
C LEU A 103 9.28 -3.71 6.15
N VAL A 104 9.33 -4.54 7.20
CA VAL A 104 8.97 -4.16 8.57
C VAL A 104 10.12 -3.43 9.25
N VAL A 105 9.90 -2.19 9.69
CA VAL A 105 10.82 -1.37 10.48
C VAL A 105 10.56 -1.57 11.98
N HIS A 106 9.30 -1.59 12.37
CA HIS A 106 8.85 -1.78 13.74
C HIS A 106 7.62 -2.67 13.80
N THR A 107 7.56 -3.54 14.80
CA THR A 107 6.44 -4.46 15.01
C THR A 107 6.18 -4.70 16.49
N THR A 108 4.92 -4.93 16.83
CA THR A 108 4.45 -5.31 18.15
C THR A 108 3.56 -6.55 18.07
N ASP A 109 3.13 -7.08 19.22
CA ASP A 109 2.12 -8.14 19.23
C ASP A 109 0.80 -7.69 18.62
N ALA A 110 0.39 -6.44 18.87
CA ALA A 110 -0.80 -5.86 18.26
C ALA A 110 -0.69 -5.79 16.71
N HIS A 111 0.49 -5.51 16.16
CA HIS A 111 0.71 -5.58 14.70
C HIS A 111 0.49 -7.00 14.18
N ARG A 112 1.08 -8.01 14.83
CA ARG A 112 0.95 -9.41 14.42
C ARG A 112 -0.50 -9.89 14.46
N GLU A 113 -1.23 -9.51 15.50
CA GLU A 113 -2.66 -9.83 15.65
C GLU A 113 -3.50 -9.14 14.57
N LEU A 114 -3.28 -7.84 14.33
CA LEU A 114 -3.99 -7.11 13.27
C LEU A 114 -3.72 -7.69 11.89
N ALA A 115 -2.47 -8.08 11.61
CA ALA A 115 -2.12 -8.75 10.36
C ALA A 115 -2.81 -10.11 10.21
N ALA A 116 -2.96 -10.87 11.31
CA ALA A 116 -3.71 -12.13 11.30
C ALA A 116 -5.22 -11.96 11.06
N LEU A 117 -5.79 -10.81 11.42
CA LEU A 117 -7.20 -10.46 11.17
C LEU A 117 -7.43 -9.92 9.74
N ALA A 118 -6.39 -9.46 9.06
CA ALA A 118 -6.48 -8.81 7.75
C ALA A 118 -7.20 -9.65 6.67
N PRO A 119 -6.97 -10.97 6.53
CA PRO A 119 -7.66 -11.78 5.52
C PRO A 119 -9.18 -11.70 5.62
N GLY A 120 -9.75 -11.64 6.81
CA GLY A 120 -11.19 -11.52 7.00
C GLY A 120 -11.78 -10.15 6.68
N SER A 121 -10.94 -9.13 6.41
CA SER A 121 -11.38 -7.83 5.90
C SER A 121 -11.45 -7.77 4.37
N LEU A 122 -10.86 -8.75 3.67
CA LEU A 122 -10.83 -8.81 2.22
C LEU A 122 -12.21 -9.15 1.65
N THR A 123 -12.57 -8.46 0.58
CA THR A 123 -13.83 -8.66 -0.15
C THR A 123 -13.61 -8.53 -1.64
N SER A 124 -14.51 -9.10 -2.47
CA SER A 124 -14.51 -8.93 -3.93
C SER A 124 -14.54 -7.45 -4.35
N HIS A 125 -15.08 -6.60 -3.50
CA HIS A 125 -15.18 -5.15 -3.75
C HIS A 125 -13.86 -4.38 -3.64
N HIS A 126 -12.76 -4.98 -3.17
CA HIS A 126 -11.44 -4.35 -3.22
C HIS A 126 -10.98 -4.09 -4.66
N ALA A 127 -11.52 -4.82 -5.65
CA ALA A 127 -11.30 -4.53 -7.06
C ALA A 127 -11.60 -3.07 -7.43
N HIS A 128 -12.63 -2.45 -6.82
CA HIS A 128 -12.97 -1.04 -7.09
C HIS A 128 -11.89 -0.07 -6.66
N HIS A 129 -11.18 -0.35 -5.54
CA HIS A 129 -10.06 0.46 -5.10
C HIS A 129 -8.93 0.44 -6.15
N TYR A 130 -8.51 -0.73 -6.58
CA TYR A 130 -7.43 -0.90 -7.55
C TYR A 130 -7.79 -0.32 -8.91
N ARG A 131 -9.02 -0.54 -9.38
CA ARG A 131 -9.53 0.06 -10.62
C ARG A 131 -9.50 1.59 -10.58
N GLY A 132 -10.01 2.20 -9.52
CA GLY A 132 -10.04 3.66 -9.36
C GLY A 132 -8.63 4.25 -9.27
N PHE A 133 -7.72 3.58 -8.59
CA PHE A 133 -6.33 4.01 -8.50
C PHE A 133 -5.64 3.89 -9.87
N ALA A 134 -5.82 2.79 -10.59
CA ALA A 134 -5.28 2.61 -11.95
C ALA A 134 -5.74 3.74 -12.88
N GLN A 135 -7.03 4.05 -12.88
CA GLN A 135 -7.59 5.15 -13.70
C GLN A 135 -6.95 6.51 -13.36
N THR A 136 -6.68 6.76 -12.08
CA THR A 136 -6.03 8.00 -11.65
C THR A 136 -4.59 8.08 -12.13
N GLN A 137 -3.82 7.00 -11.99
CA GLN A 137 -2.43 6.93 -12.44
C GLN A 137 -2.33 6.97 -13.97
N TRP A 138 -3.24 6.30 -14.66
CA TRP A 138 -3.32 6.34 -16.12
C TRP A 138 -3.53 7.77 -16.65
N ARG A 139 -4.49 8.52 -16.07
CA ARG A 139 -4.71 9.93 -16.44
C ARG A 139 -3.49 10.80 -16.17
N LEU A 140 -2.75 10.51 -15.08
CA LEU A 140 -1.51 11.22 -14.79
C LEU A 140 -0.45 10.91 -15.85
N PHE A 141 -0.30 9.64 -16.24
CA PHE A 141 0.59 9.23 -17.32
C PHE A 141 0.23 9.90 -18.65
N GLU A 142 -1.04 9.90 -19.04
CA GLU A 142 -1.50 10.57 -20.26
C GLU A 142 -1.17 12.08 -20.28
N LYS A 143 -1.17 12.72 -19.10
CA LYS A 143 -0.86 14.14 -18.96
C LYS A 143 0.63 14.43 -18.95
N THR A 144 1.44 13.59 -18.30
CA THR A 144 2.86 13.88 -18.03
C THR A 144 3.83 13.10 -18.93
N GLY A 145 3.42 11.93 -19.42
CA GLY A 145 4.30 10.99 -20.11
C GLY A 145 5.34 10.32 -19.20
N GLU A 146 5.26 10.51 -17.88
CA GLU A 146 6.25 10.01 -16.93
C GLU A 146 6.10 8.50 -16.69
N LEU A 147 7.24 7.81 -16.52
CA LEU A 147 7.30 6.38 -16.33
C LEU A 147 6.68 5.92 -14.98
N LYS A 148 6.84 6.71 -13.90
CA LYS A 148 6.35 6.37 -12.56
C LYS A 148 4.83 6.14 -12.53
N PRO A 149 3.96 7.05 -13.03
CA PRO A 149 2.52 6.81 -13.12
C PRO A 149 2.15 5.57 -13.96
N LEU A 150 2.88 5.30 -15.04
CA LEU A 150 2.64 4.12 -15.87
C LEU A 150 2.91 2.82 -15.09
N LEU A 151 4.04 2.72 -14.39
CA LEU A 151 4.35 1.56 -13.55
C LEU A 151 3.35 1.39 -12.42
N TYR A 152 2.89 2.49 -11.80
CA TYR A 152 1.82 2.43 -10.80
C TYR A 152 0.51 1.90 -11.38
N THR A 153 0.19 2.27 -12.64
CA THR A 153 -1.01 1.75 -13.32
C THR A 153 -0.93 0.23 -13.48
N PHE A 154 0.17 -0.30 -14.01
CA PHE A 154 0.37 -1.74 -14.12
C PHE A 154 0.34 -2.43 -12.76
N ARG A 155 1.09 -1.90 -11.79
CA ARG A 155 1.15 -2.48 -10.45
C ARG A 155 -0.23 -2.66 -9.84
N VAL A 156 -1.04 -1.61 -9.80
CA VAL A 156 -2.34 -1.69 -9.10
C VAL A 156 -3.34 -2.58 -9.83
N LEU A 157 -3.31 -2.66 -11.17
CA LEU A 157 -4.14 -3.60 -11.92
C LEU A 157 -3.74 -5.04 -11.62
N LEU A 158 -2.44 -5.35 -11.70
CA LEU A 158 -1.92 -6.68 -11.41
C LEU A 158 -2.13 -7.08 -9.94
N THR A 159 -1.96 -6.15 -8.98
CA THR A 159 -2.31 -6.38 -7.57
C THR A 159 -3.79 -6.72 -7.41
N GLY A 160 -4.68 -5.96 -8.06
CA GLY A 160 -6.12 -6.21 -8.02
C GLY A 160 -6.50 -7.57 -8.60
N ILE A 161 -5.98 -7.93 -9.77
CA ILE A 161 -6.21 -9.22 -10.43
C ILE A 161 -5.70 -10.37 -9.54
N HIS A 162 -4.47 -10.25 -9.02
CA HIS A 162 -3.89 -11.24 -8.11
C HIS A 162 -4.76 -11.43 -6.87
N LEU A 163 -5.14 -10.33 -6.19
CA LEU A 163 -6.00 -10.39 -5.02
C LEU A 163 -7.35 -11.07 -5.29
N MET A 164 -8.00 -10.74 -6.41
CA MET A 164 -9.29 -11.35 -6.75
C MET A 164 -9.19 -12.86 -7.02
N ARG A 165 -8.06 -13.31 -7.59
CA ARG A 165 -7.82 -14.72 -7.93
C ARG A 165 -7.33 -15.56 -6.76
N SER A 166 -6.45 -14.98 -5.90
CA SER A 166 -5.75 -15.73 -4.82
C SER A 166 -6.28 -15.44 -3.42
N GLY A 167 -6.92 -14.29 -3.20
CA GLY A 167 -7.22 -13.80 -1.85
C GLY A 167 -6.01 -13.24 -1.10
N GLU A 168 -4.86 -13.04 -1.76
CA GLU A 168 -3.62 -12.57 -1.17
C GLU A 168 -3.24 -11.16 -1.65
N VAL A 169 -2.73 -10.33 -0.75
CA VAL A 169 -2.24 -8.99 -1.08
C VAL A 169 -0.78 -9.07 -1.51
N GLN A 170 -0.51 -8.78 -2.77
CA GLN A 170 0.84 -8.69 -3.32
C GLN A 170 1.03 -7.33 -4.00
N ALA A 171 1.99 -6.53 -3.52
CA ALA A 171 2.25 -5.18 -4.03
C ALA A 171 3.53 -5.07 -4.87
N HIS A 172 4.41 -6.07 -4.82
CA HIS A 172 5.71 -6.06 -5.49
C HIS A 172 5.56 -6.40 -6.97
N LEU A 173 5.72 -5.40 -7.84
CA LEU A 173 5.47 -5.52 -9.28
C LEU A 173 6.31 -6.62 -9.96
N PRO A 174 7.63 -6.77 -9.70
CA PRO A 174 8.40 -7.86 -10.28
C PRO A 174 7.85 -9.25 -9.96
N THR A 175 7.32 -9.44 -8.74
CA THR A 175 6.67 -10.71 -8.34
C THR A 175 5.35 -10.89 -9.08
N LEU A 176 4.54 -9.84 -9.18
CA LEU A 176 3.25 -9.87 -9.87
C LEU A 176 3.37 -10.23 -11.36
N VAL A 177 4.39 -9.73 -12.05
CA VAL A 177 4.68 -10.07 -13.46
C VAL A 177 4.93 -11.57 -13.65
N GLY A 178 5.42 -12.27 -12.63
CA GLY A 178 5.58 -13.73 -12.64
C GLY A 178 4.34 -14.53 -12.25
N GLN A 179 3.32 -13.88 -11.67
CA GLN A 179 2.12 -14.53 -11.13
C GLN A 179 0.84 -14.22 -11.90
N VAL A 180 0.80 -13.09 -12.59
CA VAL A 180 -0.33 -12.60 -13.39
C VAL A 180 0.15 -12.34 -14.80
N GLU A 181 -0.64 -12.66 -15.80
CA GLU A 181 -0.30 -12.35 -17.19
C GLU A 181 -0.15 -10.83 -17.34
N ALA A 182 1.03 -10.38 -17.77
CA ALA A 182 1.39 -8.98 -17.91
C ALA A 182 2.07 -8.74 -19.26
N PRO A 183 1.98 -7.51 -19.84
CA PRO A 183 2.69 -7.19 -21.06
C PRO A 183 4.20 -7.42 -20.91
N SER A 184 4.79 -8.06 -21.94
CA SER A 184 6.20 -8.53 -21.91
C SER A 184 7.25 -7.43 -21.74
N TYR A 185 6.89 -6.17 -21.95
CA TYR A 185 7.76 -5.01 -21.80
C TYR A 185 7.76 -4.40 -20.38
N VAL A 186 6.87 -4.85 -19.48
CA VAL A 186 6.82 -4.31 -18.10
C VAL A 186 8.13 -4.47 -17.34
N PRO A 187 8.88 -5.60 -17.43
CA PRO A 187 10.21 -5.72 -16.83
C PRO A 187 11.21 -4.67 -17.33
N ASP A 188 11.17 -4.33 -18.61
CA ASP A 188 12.05 -3.30 -19.18
C ASP A 188 11.71 -1.90 -18.64
N LEU A 189 10.43 -1.61 -18.44
CA LEU A 189 9.99 -0.37 -17.78
C LEU A 189 10.45 -0.30 -16.32
N ILE A 190 10.41 -1.42 -15.59
CA ILE A 190 10.94 -1.49 -14.22
C ILE A 190 12.43 -1.18 -14.22
N ALA A 191 13.21 -1.81 -15.11
CA ALA A 191 14.64 -1.57 -15.22
C ALA A 191 14.95 -0.10 -15.55
N ALA A 192 14.21 0.50 -16.51
CA ALA A 192 14.37 1.91 -16.86
C ALA A 192 14.06 2.87 -15.69
N LYS A 193 13.10 2.53 -14.80
CA LYS A 193 12.77 3.33 -13.62
C LYS A 193 13.85 3.28 -12.55
N VAL A 194 14.48 2.12 -12.34
CA VAL A 194 15.58 1.94 -11.39
C VAL A 194 16.79 2.83 -11.74
N GLU A 195 17.03 3.04 -13.03
CA GLU A 195 18.12 3.92 -13.49
C GLU A 195 17.86 5.40 -13.25
N ARG A 196 16.58 5.85 -13.22
CA ARG A 196 16.19 7.27 -13.13
C ARG A 196 14.89 7.46 -12.33
N GLU A 197 14.91 8.33 -11.31
CA GLU A 197 13.70 8.68 -10.55
C GLU A 197 12.64 9.37 -11.44
N HIS A 198 13.06 10.32 -12.29
CA HIS A 198 12.20 11.01 -13.24
C HIS A 198 12.63 10.70 -14.67
N GLY A 199 11.66 10.41 -15.53
CA GLY A 199 11.91 10.16 -16.94
C GLY A 199 10.62 9.91 -17.71
N ALA A 200 10.64 10.31 -18.98
CA ALA A 200 9.58 9.97 -19.92
C ALA A 200 9.62 8.46 -20.18
N ALA A 201 8.44 7.86 -20.32
CA ALA A 201 8.33 6.49 -20.78
C ALA A 201 8.51 6.47 -22.30
N ASP A 202 9.53 5.72 -22.77
CA ASP A 202 9.71 5.44 -24.20
C ASP A 202 8.86 4.21 -24.57
N VAL A 203 7.59 4.47 -24.92
CA VAL A 203 6.60 3.42 -25.19
C VAL A 203 5.67 3.80 -26.36
N ASP A 204 5.20 2.79 -27.04
CA ASP A 204 4.07 2.94 -27.97
C ASP A 204 2.78 3.15 -27.15
N GLN A 205 2.31 4.40 -27.08
CA GLN A 205 1.14 4.79 -26.30
C GLN A 205 -0.13 4.06 -26.74
N ALA A 206 -0.29 3.75 -28.03
CA ALA A 206 -1.47 3.04 -28.53
C ALA A 206 -1.49 1.59 -28.02
N ARG A 207 -0.34 0.94 -28.07
CA ARG A 207 -0.16 -0.42 -27.52
C ARG A 207 -0.39 -0.45 -26.02
N VAL A 208 0.24 0.47 -25.28
CA VAL A 208 0.08 0.54 -23.81
C VAL A 208 -1.39 0.76 -23.41
N ARG A 209 -2.11 1.64 -24.15
CA ARG A 209 -3.54 1.86 -23.90
C ARG A 209 -4.34 0.57 -24.06
N ALA A 210 -4.12 -0.17 -25.16
CA ALA A 210 -4.82 -1.43 -25.42
C ALA A 210 -4.51 -2.48 -24.31
N ASP A 211 -3.26 -2.56 -23.87
CA ASP A 211 -2.84 -3.45 -22.79
C ASP A 211 -3.50 -3.08 -21.44
N ILE A 212 -3.59 -1.79 -21.09
CA ILE A 212 -4.28 -1.29 -19.90
C ILE A 212 -5.78 -1.59 -19.96
N GLU A 213 -6.43 -1.41 -21.12
CA GLU A 213 -7.85 -1.76 -21.31
C GLU A 213 -8.07 -3.28 -21.13
N THR A 214 -7.16 -4.11 -21.65
CA THR A 214 -7.18 -5.57 -21.44
C THR A 214 -7.08 -5.92 -19.96
N LEU A 215 -6.14 -5.34 -19.21
CA LEU A 215 -5.98 -5.59 -17.78
C LEU A 215 -7.19 -5.10 -16.95
N HIS A 216 -7.85 -4.02 -17.35
CA HIS A 216 -9.12 -3.62 -16.74
C HIS A 216 -10.20 -4.69 -16.94
N GLY A 217 -10.33 -5.24 -18.15
CA GLY A 217 -11.25 -6.36 -18.43
C GLY A 217 -10.91 -7.61 -17.64
N GLU A 218 -9.63 -7.92 -17.48
CA GLU A 218 -9.19 -9.04 -16.64
C GLU A 218 -9.50 -8.82 -15.14
N LEU A 219 -9.34 -7.59 -14.64
CA LEU A 219 -9.73 -7.27 -13.26
C LEU A 219 -11.24 -7.44 -13.05
N ASP A 220 -12.07 -7.05 -14.03
CA ASP A 220 -13.51 -7.22 -13.97
C ASP A 220 -13.88 -8.70 -13.96
N ALA A 221 -13.30 -9.49 -14.86
CA ALA A 221 -13.52 -10.95 -14.91
C ALA A 221 -13.02 -11.65 -13.62
N ALA A 222 -11.86 -11.23 -13.09
CA ALA A 222 -11.33 -11.77 -11.84
C ALA A 222 -12.23 -11.43 -10.66
N GLN A 223 -12.82 -10.23 -10.62
CA GLN A 223 -13.79 -9.84 -9.59
C GLN A 223 -15.05 -10.68 -9.64
N GLU A 224 -15.61 -10.90 -10.84
CA GLU A 224 -16.82 -11.72 -11.03
C GLU A 224 -16.60 -13.20 -10.63
N ALA A 225 -15.40 -13.73 -10.88
CA ALA A 225 -15.02 -15.10 -10.54
C ALA A 225 -14.44 -15.27 -9.14
N SER A 226 -14.29 -14.18 -8.36
CA SER A 226 -13.60 -14.20 -7.08
C SER A 226 -14.34 -15.03 -6.03
N ALA A 227 -13.60 -15.82 -5.27
CA ALA A 227 -14.10 -16.53 -4.09
C ALA A 227 -14.17 -15.63 -2.83
N LEU A 228 -13.69 -14.39 -2.90
CA LEU A 228 -13.76 -13.45 -1.78
C LEU A 228 -15.21 -13.06 -1.48
N PRO A 229 -15.58 -12.90 -0.19
CA PRO A 229 -16.94 -12.52 0.20
C PRO A 229 -17.27 -11.08 -0.21
N ASP A 230 -18.56 -10.74 -0.21
CA ASP A 230 -19.05 -9.38 -0.46
C ASP A 230 -18.90 -8.46 0.77
N ALA A 231 -18.84 -9.04 1.97
CA ALA A 231 -18.72 -8.29 3.22
C ALA A 231 -17.59 -8.86 4.10
N PRO A 232 -16.89 -7.99 4.86
CA PRO A 232 -15.88 -8.44 5.83
C PRO A 232 -16.47 -9.38 6.88
N SER A 233 -15.75 -10.44 7.22
CA SER A 233 -16.12 -11.40 8.27
C SER A 233 -15.54 -11.07 9.65
N THR A 234 -14.57 -10.14 9.72
CA THR A 234 -13.80 -9.82 10.94
C THR A 234 -14.23 -8.54 11.63
N TYR A 235 -15.40 -8.00 11.33
CA TYR A 235 -15.83 -6.72 11.91
C TYR A 235 -15.82 -6.74 13.45
N ASP A 236 -16.45 -7.73 14.07
CA ASP A 236 -16.54 -7.84 15.53
C ASP A 236 -15.17 -8.08 16.18
N ALA A 237 -14.36 -8.98 15.60
CA ALA A 237 -13.00 -9.23 16.07
C ALA A 237 -12.10 -7.98 15.98
N LEU A 238 -12.22 -7.20 14.91
CA LEU A 238 -11.52 -5.92 14.75
C LEU A 238 -12.04 -4.86 15.73
N HIS A 239 -13.33 -4.84 16.02
CA HIS A 239 -13.91 -3.96 17.03
C HIS A 239 -13.34 -4.26 18.41
N GLU A 240 -13.38 -5.53 18.84
CA GLU A 240 -12.83 -5.96 20.12
C GLU A 240 -11.33 -5.71 20.23
N PHE A 241 -10.59 -5.98 19.16
CA PHE A 241 -9.16 -5.67 19.06
C PHE A 241 -8.88 -4.18 19.30
N VAL A 242 -9.59 -3.28 18.61
CA VAL A 242 -9.40 -1.82 18.75
C VAL A 242 -9.71 -1.37 20.18
N VAL A 243 -10.78 -1.88 20.79
CA VAL A 243 -11.17 -1.53 22.16
C VAL A 243 -10.11 -2.02 23.15
N ARG A 244 -9.71 -3.30 23.07
CA ARG A 244 -8.73 -3.88 23.96
C ARG A 244 -7.38 -3.17 23.90
N VAL A 245 -6.81 -3.03 22.70
CA VAL A 245 -5.50 -2.37 22.52
C VAL A 245 -5.53 -0.92 23.02
N ARG A 246 -6.68 -0.23 22.88
CA ARG A 246 -6.85 1.14 23.38
C ARG A 246 -6.91 1.26 24.89
N LEU A 247 -7.48 0.28 25.59
CA LEU A 247 -7.67 0.32 27.03
C LEU A 247 -6.50 -0.28 27.81
N GLU A 248 -5.71 -1.14 27.18
CA GLU A 248 -4.53 -1.79 27.78
C GLU A 248 -3.22 -0.99 27.53
N GLY A 249 -3.18 -0.15 26.53
CA GLY A 249 -2.05 0.73 26.17
C GLY A 249 -2.25 2.13 26.69
#